data_385f59f8272aa22a2d0f9beb23ccd041
#
_entry.id   385f59f8272aa22a2d0f9beb23ccd041
#
_cell.length_a   1.000
_cell.length_b   1.000
_cell.length_c   1.000
_cell.angle_alpha   90.00
_cell.angle_beta   90.00
_cell.angle_gamma   90.00
#
_symmetry.space_group_name_H-M   'P 1'
#
loop_
_entity.id
_entity.type
_entity.pdbx_description
1 polymer ?
#
loop_
_entity_poly.entity_id
_entity_poly.type
_entity_poly.pdbx_seq_one_letter_code
_entity_poly.pdbx_strand_id
1 'polypeptide(L)'
;MLRILLAISGLVMVGAAAAGDVARFNTLYGELLQRYWRPAVTINGVETTVFDYAAMQREAGPLMDDIADTLEAIDPAAIEDPDERKAFWINVYNFTAMRMVIDAYPVDSITSFKISLIKHPWSKDAIKVGGRDYSLSEIEKEVLLQRFDDPRIIFAVSCAAVSCPDRSAEPFAGERLDARLDELIRTFFRNPAKGLSLNRQTNTLTLAWILEKDDYLFEEYPDGVLGFVKPYLDAGQRAWLETHPARLDYFDHDWTLNDLAQADGR
;
A
#
# COMPACT_ATOMS: atom_id res chain seq x y z
N MET A 1 46.80 5.61 12.38
CA MET A 1 45.62 6.47 12.59
C MET A 1 44.99 7.02 11.31
N LEU A 2 45.66 7.09 10.16
CA LEU A 2 45.14 7.72 8.93
C LEU A 2 44.09 6.88 8.14
N ARG A 3 44.09 5.53 8.28
CA ARG A 3 43.13 4.65 7.55
C ARG A 3 41.71 4.60 8.11
N ILE A 4 41.50 4.96 9.38
CA ILE A 4 40.17 4.94 10.02
C ILE A 4 39.34 6.19 9.62
N LEU A 5 39.97 7.35 9.42
CA LEU A 5 39.33 8.59 9.01
C LEU A 5 38.78 8.54 7.57
N LEU A 6 39.43 7.79 6.66
CA LEU A 6 38.95 7.64 5.27
C LEU A 6 37.72 6.74 5.17
N ALA A 7 37.60 5.71 6.02
CA ALA A 7 36.43 4.83 6.03
C ALA A 7 35.17 5.54 6.57
N ILE A 8 35.30 6.39 7.59
CA ILE A 8 34.17 7.15 8.16
C ILE A 8 33.69 8.21 7.15
N SER A 9 34.58 8.90 6.44
CA SER A 9 34.22 9.89 5.44
C SER A 9 33.47 9.27 4.25
N GLY A 10 33.85 8.04 3.84
CA GLY A 10 33.16 7.32 2.76
C GLY A 10 31.73 6.91 3.14
N LEU A 11 31.52 6.42 4.36
CA LEU A 11 30.21 5.98 4.85
C LEU A 11 29.22 7.16 4.98
N VAL A 12 29.69 8.29 5.50
CA VAL A 12 28.83 9.51 5.61
C VAL A 12 28.44 10.08 4.25
N MET A 13 29.29 10.00 3.25
CA MET A 13 28.96 10.48 1.89
C MET A 13 27.96 9.57 1.17
N VAL A 14 28.04 8.27 1.36
CA VAL A 14 27.07 7.31 0.78
C VAL A 14 25.69 7.48 1.39
N GLY A 15 25.58 7.62 2.71
CA GLY A 15 24.29 7.84 3.38
C GLY A 15 23.63 9.16 2.97
N ALA A 16 24.39 10.23 2.79
CA ALA A 16 23.87 11.52 2.33
C ALA A 16 23.37 11.49 0.87
N ALA A 17 24.04 10.75 -0.01
CA ALA A 17 23.60 10.56 -1.39
C ALA A 17 22.29 9.75 -1.44
N ALA A 18 22.21 8.63 -0.73
CA ALA A 18 20.99 7.81 -0.66
C ALA A 18 19.80 8.59 -0.11
N ALA A 19 19.99 9.41 0.92
CA ALA A 19 18.93 10.27 1.46
C ALA A 19 18.44 11.32 0.43
N GLY A 20 19.36 11.87 -0.38
CA GLY A 20 19.02 12.79 -1.48
C GLY A 20 18.20 12.12 -2.58
N ASP A 21 18.54 10.90 -2.94
CA ASP A 21 17.84 10.14 -3.98
C ASP A 21 16.45 9.67 -3.50
N VAL A 22 16.31 9.25 -2.24
CA VAL A 22 14.99 8.95 -1.63
C VAL A 22 14.12 10.19 -1.56
N ALA A 23 14.66 11.35 -1.17
CA ALA A 23 13.93 12.60 -1.15
C ALA A 23 13.46 13.00 -2.56
N ARG A 24 14.29 12.81 -3.58
CA ARG A 24 13.92 13.00 -4.99
C ARG A 24 12.78 12.08 -5.41
N PHE A 25 12.89 10.78 -5.12
CA PHE A 25 11.82 9.81 -5.40
C PHE A 25 10.52 10.24 -4.75
N ASN A 26 10.52 10.57 -3.45
CA ASN A 26 9.33 11.01 -2.73
C ASN A 26 8.75 12.32 -3.32
N THR A 27 9.59 13.23 -3.81
CA THR A 27 9.14 14.46 -4.48
C THR A 27 8.42 14.15 -5.79
N LEU A 28 9.03 13.38 -6.67
CA LEU A 28 8.45 13.00 -7.97
C LEU A 28 7.17 12.16 -7.80
N TYR A 29 7.20 11.20 -6.90
CA TYR A 29 6.04 10.36 -6.60
C TYR A 29 4.91 11.18 -5.95
N GLY A 30 5.24 12.13 -5.07
CA GLY A 30 4.29 13.08 -4.51
C GLY A 30 3.63 13.95 -5.58
N GLU A 31 4.38 14.44 -6.57
CA GLU A 31 3.83 15.17 -7.71
C GLU A 31 2.84 14.29 -8.51
N LEU A 32 3.20 13.03 -8.79
CA LEU A 32 2.32 12.08 -9.47
C LEU A 32 1.01 11.87 -8.69
N LEU A 33 1.10 11.63 -7.38
CA LEU A 33 -0.07 11.44 -6.53
C LEU A 33 -0.95 12.69 -6.51
N GLN A 34 -0.43 13.87 -6.22
CA GLN A 34 -1.19 15.12 -6.15
C GLN A 34 -1.89 15.46 -7.46
N ARG A 35 -1.27 15.13 -8.58
CA ARG A 35 -1.82 15.44 -9.91
C ARG A 35 -2.99 14.54 -10.28
N TYR A 36 -2.94 13.26 -9.95
CA TYR A 36 -3.90 12.26 -10.44
C TYR A 36 -4.77 11.61 -9.36
N TRP A 37 -4.45 11.73 -8.09
CA TRP A 37 -5.31 11.30 -7.02
C TRP A 37 -6.61 12.12 -6.99
N ARG A 38 -7.72 11.47 -6.68
CA ARG A 38 -9.02 12.13 -6.51
C ARG A 38 -9.65 11.65 -5.20
N PRO A 39 -10.45 12.52 -4.53
CA PRO A 39 -11.20 12.15 -3.35
C PRO A 39 -12.16 11.00 -3.65
N ALA A 40 -12.68 10.39 -2.58
CA ALA A 40 -13.54 9.24 -2.68
C ALA A 40 -14.78 9.49 -3.56
N VAL A 41 -15.05 8.49 -4.38
CA VAL A 41 -16.27 8.34 -5.18
C VAL A 41 -16.88 6.97 -4.88
N THR A 42 -18.12 6.74 -5.30
CA THR A 42 -18.74 5.41 -5.19
C THR A 42 -18.46 4.61 -6.46
N ILE A 43 -17.98 3.37 -6.30
CA ILE A 43 -17.85 2.37 -7.36
C ILE A 43 -18.46 1.07 -6.85
N ASN A 44 -19.43 0.50 -7.58
CA ASN A 44 -20.15 -0.71 -7.17
C ASN A 44 -20.76 -0.60 -5.75
N GLY A 45 -21.18 0.60 -5.33
CA GLY A 45 -21.72 0.85 -4.00
C GLY A 45 -20.66 0.99 -2.89
N VAL A 46 -19.37 0.95 -3.19
CA VAL A 46 -18.27 1.12 -2.25
C VAL A 46 -17.66 2.50 -2.41
N GLU A 47 -17.60 3.27 -1.32
CA GLU A 47 -16.86 4.54 -1.30
C GLU A 47 -15.35 4.26 -1.27
N THR A 48 -14.59 4.78 -2.23
CA THR A 48 -13.16 4.56 -2.37
C THR A 48 -12.45 5.75 -3.02
N THR A 49 -11.21 6.03 -2.62
CA THR A 49 -10.36 7.00 -3.31
C THR A 49 -9.91 6.43 -4.65
N VAL A 50 -9.82 7.29 -5.65
CA VAL A 50 -9.54 6.86 -7.03
C VAL A 50 -8.39 7.64 -7.65
N PHE A 51 -7.89 7.13 -8.77
CA PHE A 51 -6.95 7.83 -9.63
C PHE A 51 -7.57 8.10 -11.00
N ASP A 52 -7.18 9.21 -11.62
CA ASP A 52 -7.49 9.52 -13.01
C ASP A 52 -6.48 8.80 -13.92
N TYR A 53 -6.62 7.46 -14.03
CA TYR A 53 -5.71 6.64 -14.83
C TYR A 53 -5.73 7.02 -16.31
N ALA A 54 -6.87 7.48 -16.82
CA ALA A 54 -6.98 7.94 -18.21
C ALA A 54 -6.13 9.19 -18.48
N ALA A 55 -6.13 10.16 -17.56
CA ALA A 55 -5.24 11.33 -17.67
C ALA A 55 -3.78 10.93 -17.43
N MET A 56 -3.52 10.07 -16.48
CA MET A 56 -2.18 9.59 -16.15
C MET A 56 -1.53 8.88 -17.36
N GLN A 57 -2.26 8.00 -18.01
CA GLN A 57 -1.79 7.29 -19.20
C GLN A 57 -1.42 8.25 -20.37
N ARG A 58 -2.16 9.35 -20.52
CA ARG A 58 -1.88 10.33 -21.59
C ARG A 58 -0.71 11.26 -21.29
N GLU A 59 -0.46 11.57 -20.01
CA GLU A 59 0.34 12.73 -19.63
C GLU A 59 1.53 12.39 -18.72
N ALA A 60 1.49 11.29 -17.95
CA ALA A 60 2.45 11.03 -16.91
C ALA A 60 3.68 10.21 -17.34
N GLY A 61 3.75 9.77 -18.62
CA GLY A 61 4.85 8.92 -19.10
C GLY A 61 6.24 9.40 -18.68
N PRO A 62 6.64 10.63 -19.01
CA PRO A 62 7.97 11.15 -18.64
C PRO A 62 8.20 11.16 -17.11
N LEU A 63 7.20 11.57 -16.31
CA LEU A 63 7.32 11.59 -14.86
C LEU A 63 7.45 10.18 -14.28
N MET A 64 6.70 9.22 -14.82
CA MET A 64 6.80 7.81 -14.38
C MET A 64 8.14 7.18 -14.76
N ASP A 65 8.72 7.57 -15.90
CA ASP A 65 10.05 7.13 -16.29
C ASP A 65 11.13 7.75 -15.39
N ASP A 66 11.05 9.05 -15.08
CA ASP A 66 11.95 9.72 -14.12
C ASP A 66 11.89 9.08 -12.72
N ILE A 67 10.71 8.65 -12.28
CA ILE A 67 10.54 7.91 -11.01
C ILE A 67 11.24 6.56 -11.09
N ALA A 68 11.04 5.80 -12.17
CA ALA A 68 11.64 4.48 -12.34
C ALA A 68 13.18 4.57 -12.42
N ASP A 69 13.72 5.52 -13.17
CA ASP A 69 15.17 5.77 -13.26
C ASP A 69 15.76 6.16 -11.90
N THR A 70 15.03 6.97 -11.13
CA THR A 70 15.44 7.32 -9.76
C THR A 70 15.49 6.10 -8.86
N LEU A 71 14.49 5.22 -8.92
CA LEU A 71 14.44 3.97 -8.15
C LEU A 71 15.57 3.01 -8.53
N GLU A 72 15.92 2.91 -9.82
CA GLU A 72 17.03 2.05 -10.28
C GLU A 72 18.37 2.48 -9.67
N ALA A 73 18.55 3.77 -9.41
CA ALA A 73 19.79 4.31 -8.83
C ALA A 73 19.88 4.19 -7.29
N ILE A 74 18.73 4.01 -6.58
CA ILE A 74 18.72 3.97 -5.11
C ILE A 74 19.18 2.61 -4.60
N ASP A 75 20.25 2.57 -3.78
CA ASP A 75 20.55 1.41 -2.96
C ASP A 75 19.70 1.40 -1.69
N PRO A 76 18.70 0.50 -1.56
CA PRO A 76 17.85 0.47 -0.37
C PRO A 76 18.59 0.09 0.93
N ALA A 77 19.77 -0.54 0.82
CA ALA A 77 20.57 -0.89 1.99
C ALA A 77 21.26 0.34 2.60
N ALA A 78 21.42 1.41 1.83
CA ALA A 78 22.00 2.68 2.29
C ALA A 78 20.98 3.58 3.03
N ILE A 79 19.70 3.21 3.07
CA ILE A 79 18.68 3.91 3.88
C ILE A 79 18.84 3.41 5.32
N GLU A 80 19.49 4.22 6.16
CA GLU A 80 19.86 3.81 7.53
C GLU A 80 18.66 3.71 8.47
N ASP A 81 17.76 4.71 8.43
CA ASP A 81 16.57 4.75 9.27
C ASP A 81 15.57 3.66 8.88
N PRO A 82 15.14 2.78 9.81
CA PRO A 82 14.27 1.65 9.49
C PRO A 82 12.85 2.08 9.09
N ASP A 83 12.32 3.17 9.64
CA ASP A 83 10.98 3.66 9.30
C ASP A 83 11.00 4.38 7.95
N GLU A 84 12.06 5.11 7.63
CA GLU A 84 12.24 5.68 6.29
C GLU A 84 12.39 4.57 5.24
N ARG A 85 13.15 3.51 5.53
CA ARG A 85 13.28 2.35 4.65
C ARG A 85 11.96 1.59 4.47
N LYS A 86 11.15 1.45 5.53
CA LYS A 86 9.80 0.88 5.46
C LYS A 86 8.89 1.75 4.59
N ALA A 87 8.86 3.05 4.83
CA ALA A 87 8.09 4.03 4.06
C ALA A 87 8.48 4.01 2.56
N PHE A 88 9.79 3.98 2.29
CA PHE A 88 10.33 3.85 0.93
C PHE A 88 9.76 2.62 0.22
N TRP A 89 9.82 1.44 0.83
CA TRP A 89 9.33 0.21 0.20
C TRP A 89 7.80 0.18 0.03
N ILE A 90 7.04 0.78 0.94
CA ILE A 90 5.59 0.99 0.78
C ILE A 90 5.32 1.86 -0.46
N ASN A 91 6.05 2.96 -0.63
CA ASN A 91 5.94 3.84 -1.79
C ASN A 91 6.33 3.13 -3.08
N VAL A 92 7.41 2.33 -3.07
CA VAL A 92 7.84 1.52 -4.23
C VAL A 92 6.74 0.53 -4.64
N TYR A 93 6.17 -0.23 -3.70
CA TYR A 93 5.05 -1.15 -3.99
C TYR A 93 3.90 -0.41 -4.67
N ASN A 94 3.49 0.66 -4.06
CA ASN A 94 2.35 1.44 -4.51
C ASN A 94 2.57 2.09 -5.88
N PHE A 95 3.75 2.61 -6.15
CA PHE A 95 4.13 3.10 -7.47
C PHE A 95 4.15 1.98 -8.50
N THR A 96 4.72 0.83 -8.14
CA THR A 96 4.81 -0.33 -9.03
C THR A 96 3.42 -0.84 -9.45
N ALA A 97 2.49 -0.97 -8.51
CA ALA A 97 1.11 -1.37 -8.81
C ALA A 97 0.44 -0.38 -9.78
N MET A 98 0.63 0.92 -9.56
CA MET A 98 0.12 1.98 -10.44
C MET A 98 0.77 1.92 -11.83
N ARG A 99 2.09 1.75 -11.93
CA ARG A 99 2.82 1.62 -13.20
C ARG A 99 2.32 0.44 -14.02
N MET A 100 2.12 -0.71 -13.38
CA MET A 100 1.58 -1.91 -14.05
C MET A 100 0.20 -1.68 -14.65
N VAL A 101 -0.67 -0.94 -13.97
CA VAL A 101 -1.98 -0.55 -14.51
C VAL A 101 -1.82 0.36 -15.72
N ILE A 102 -1.00 1.40 -15.62
CA ILE A 102 -0.80 2.40 -16.69
C ILE A 102 -0.19 1.76 -17.94
N ASP A 103 0.80 0.90 -17.78
CA ASP A 103 1.46 0.22 -18.92
C ASP A 103 0.49 -0.66 -19.74
N ALA A 104 -0.62 -1.09 -19.13
CA ALA A 104 -1.63 -1.91 -19.79
C ALA A 104 -2.98 -1.19 -20.04
N TYR A 105 -3.11 0.05 -19.59
CA TYR A 105 -4.36 0.81 -19.66
C TYR A 105 -4.87 0.98 -21.10
N PRO A 106 -6.20 0.90 -21.36
CA PRO A 106 -7.28 0.70 -20.39
C PRO A 106 -7.45 -0.76 -19.97
N VAL A 107 -7.63 -0.96 -18.66
CA VAL A 107 -7.97 -2.23 -18.02
C VAL A 107 -8.99 -2.00 -16.91
N ASP A 108 -9.81 -3.01 -16.62
CA ASP A 108 -10.84 -2.92 -15.58
C ASP A 108 -10.35 -3.42 -14.22
N SER A 109 -9.16 -4.04 -14.17
CA SER A 109 -8.54 -4.62 -12.98
C SER A 109 -7.05 -4.83 -13.17
N ILE A 110 -6.27 -4.78 -12.08
CA ILE A 110 -4.86 -5.18 -12.06
C ILE A 110 -4.69 -6.69 -12.37
N THR A 111 -5.72 -7.49 -12.19
CA THR A 111 -5.73 -8.92 -12.52
C THR A 111 -5.98 -9.19 -14.00
N SER A 112 -6.16 -8.15 -14.82
CA SER A 112 -6.38 -8.28 -16.26
C SER A 112 -5.24 -9.06 -16.94
N PHE A 113 -5.60 -9.96 -17.86
CA PHE A 113 -4.63 -10.72 -18.66
C PHE A 113 -3.74 -9.81 -19.53
N LYS A 114 -4.14 -8.57 -19.80
CA LYS A 114 -3.29 -7.58 -20.47
C LYS A 114 -2.06 -7.19 -19.65
N ILE A 115 -2.16 -7.25 -18.34
CA ILE A 115 -1.04 -6.96 -17.43
C ILE A 115 -0.08 -8.15 -17.39
N SER A 116 -0.62 -9.38 -17.38
CA SER A 116 0.21 -10.58 -17.43
C SER A 116 -0.53 -11.77 -18.06
N LEU A 117 0.03 -12.27 -19.16
CA LEU A 117 -0.54 -13.40 -19.92
C LEU A 117 -0.14 -14.77 -19.36
N ILE A 118 1.02 -14.88 -18.72
CA ILE A 118 1.63 -16.18 -18.37
C ILE A 118 1.84 -16.30 -16.86
N LYS A 119 2.25 -15.24 -16.19
CA LYS A 119 2.46 -15.20 -14.74
C LYS A 119 1.32 -14.46 -14.06
N HIS A 120 1.05 -14.82 -12.81
CA HIS A 120 0.18 -13.98 -11.98
C HIS A 120 0.77 -12.56 -11.90
N PRO A 121 -0.01 -11.46 -11.99
CA PRO A 121 0.52 -10.09 -12.01
C PRO A 121 1.53 -9.81 -10.88
N TRP A 122 1.27 -10.30 -9.67
CA TRP A 122 2.16 -10.15 -8.50
C TRP A 122 3.51 -10.87 -8.63
N SER A 123 3.62 -11.88 -9.49
CA SER A 123 4.86 -12.66 -9.67
C SER A 123 5.68 -12.22 -10.89
N LYS A 124 5.25 -11.15 -11.58
CA LYS A 124 5.97 -10.57 -12.72
C LYS A 124 6.96 -9.54 -12.19
N ASP A 125 8.22 -9.59 -12.69
CA ASP A 125 9.18 -8.52 -12.48
C ASP A 125 8.60 -7.22 -13.04
N ALA A 126 8.42 -6.22 -12.20
CA ALA A 126 7.64 -5.04 -12.52
C ALA A 126 8.38 -3.72 -12.29
N ILE A 127 9.44 -3.74 -11.44
CA ILE A 127 10.23 -2.55 -11.13
C ILE A 127 11.68 -2.93 -10.84
N LYS A 128 12.61 -2.04 -11.17
CA LYS A 128 14.01 -2.16 -10.81
C LYS A 128 14.35 -1.16 -9.70
N VAL A 129 14.99 -1.65 -8.63
CA VAL A 129 15.43 -0.83 -7.49
C VAL A 129 16.86 -1.22 -7.15
N GLY A 130 17.78 -0.25 -7.17
CA GLY A 130 19.19 -0.50 -6.92
C GLY A 130 19.81 -1.51 -7.90
N GLY A 131 19.37 -1.49 -9.15
CA GLY A 131 19.82 -2.40 -10.19
C GLY A 131 19.25 -3.83 -10.13
N ARG A 132 18.38 -4.15 -9.16
CA ARG A 132 17.72 -5.46 -9.02
C ARG A 132 16.24 -5.36 -9.39
N ASP A 133 15.77 -6.35 -10.14
CA ASP A 133 14.34 -6.48 -10.48
C ASP A 133 13.53 -7.03 -9.30
N TYR A 134 12.32 -6.50 -9.13
CA TYR A 134 11.38 -6.91 -8.10
C TYR A 134 9.97 -7.08 -8.67
N SER A 135 9.28 -8.08 -8.16
CA SER A 135 7.83 -8.26 -8.33
C SER A 135 7.07 -7.65 -7.14
N LEU A 136 5.77 -7.39 -7.32
CA LEU A 136 4.90 -6.95 -6.21
C LEU A 136 4.92 -7.96 -5.06
N SER A 137 4.91 -9.28 -5.37
CA SER A 137 4.94 -10.33 -4.36
C SER A 137 6.22 -10.34 -3.53
N GLU A 138 7.39 -10.12 -4.15
CA GLU A 138 8.67 -10.00 -3.43
C GLU A 138 8.68 -8.77 -2.53
N ILE A 139 8.22 -7.61 -3.03
CA ILE A 139 8.17 -6.38 -2.23
C ILE A 139 7.24 -6.57 -1.03
N GLU A 140 6.03 -7.10 -1.24
CA GLU A 140 5.03 -7.30 -0.17
C GLU A 140 5.52 -8.32 0.86
N LYS A 141 5.85 -9.54 0.41
CA LYS A 141 6.08 -10.67 1.32
C LYS A 141 7.48 -10.70 1.91
N GLU A 142 8.50 -10.58 1.04
CA GLU A 142 9.90 -10.78 1.47
C GLU A 142 10.51 -9.50 2.02
N VAL A 143 10.18 -8.34 1.41
CA VAL A 143 10.77 -7.07 1.83
C VAL A 143 9.96 -6.40 2.93
N LEU A 144 8.65 -6.25 2.75
CA LEU A 144 7.82 -5.51 3.70
C LEU A 144 7.40 -6.37 4.89
N LEU A 145 6.69 -7.47 4.66
CA LEU A 145 6.10 -8.24 5.77
C LEU A 145 7.17 -9.03 6.54
N GLN A 146 8.08 -9.72 5.84
CA GLN A 146 9.06 -10.57 6.51
C GLN A 146 10.16 -9.79 7.25
N ARG A 147 10.59 -8.61 6.71
CA ARG A 147 11.73 -7.87 7.31
C ARG A 147 11.32 -6.88 8.38
N PHE A 148 10.12 -6.30 8.27
CA PHE A 148 9.67 -5.27 9.21
C PHE A 148 8.74 -5.79 10.30
N ASP A 149 8.19 -7.00 10.12
CA ASP A 149 7.33 -7.68 11.11
C ASP A 149 6.21 -6.77 11.66
N ASP A 150 5.56 -6.04 10.75
CA ASP A 150 4.51 -5.07 11.07
C ASP A 150 3.27 -5.38 10.22
N PRO A 151 2.24 -6.06 10.76
CA PRO A 151 1.05 -6.43 10.01
C PRO A 151 0.23 -5.24 9.52
N ARG A 152 0.45 -4.04 10.07
CA ARG A 152 -0.22 -2.81 9.62
C ARG A 152 0.15 -2.43 8.18
N ILE A 153 1.26 -2.96 7.67
CA ILE A 153 1.73 -2.72 6.30
C ILE A 153 0.69 -3.12 5.26
N ILE A 154 -0.10 -4.19 5.49
CA ILE A 154 -1.13 -4.61 4.54
C ILE A 154 -2.19 -3.53 4.27
N PHE A 155 -2.35 -2.57 5.18
CA PHE A 155 -3.25 -1.43 5.01
C PHE A 155 -2.59 -0.22 4.30
N ALA A 156 -1.27 -0.23 4.15
CA ALA A 156 -0.51 0.82 3.48
C ALA A 156 -0.19 0.50 2.02
N VAL A 157 -0.27 -0.78 1.63
CA VAL A 157 -0.10 -1.23 0.24
C VAL A 157 -1.44 -1.39 -0.44
N SER A 158 -1.53 -1.01 -1.70
CA SER A 158 -2.80 -1.05 -2.46
C SER A 158 -2.60 -1.71 -3.81
N CYS A 159 -3.43 -2.71 -4.06
CA CYS A 159 -3.48 -3.45 -5.32
C CYS A 159 -4.31 -2.75 -6.41
N ALA A 160 -4.55 -1.45 -6.31
CA ALA A 160 -5.33 -0.66 -7.25
C ALA A 160 -6.79 -1.12 -7.43
N ALA A 161 -7.36 -1.88 -6.50
CA ALA A 161 -8.75 -2.34 -6.54
C ALA A 161 -9.66 -1.54 -5.59
N VAL A 162 -10.96 -1.58 -5.83
CA VAL A 162 -11.99 -0.92 -5.01
C VAL A 162 -11.95 -1.37 -3.56
N SER A 163 -11.76 -2.68 -3.32
CA SER A 163 -11.69 -3.24 -1.96
C SER A 163 -10.36 -3.01 -1.25
N CYS A 164 -9.34 -2.48 -1.94
CA CYS A 164 -8.06 -2.17 -1.29
C CYS A 164 -8.19 -0.98 -0.32
N PRO A 165 -7.26 -0.85 0.64
CA PRO A 165 -7.16 0.35 1.46
C PRO A 165 -7.02 1.63 0.62
N ASP A 166 -7.64 2.70 1.10
CA ASP A 166 -7.65 3.98 0.41
C ASP A 166 -6.26 4.61 0.36
N ARG A 167 -5.93 5.20 -0.77
CA ARG A 167 -4.66 5.90 -1.01
C ARG A 167 -4.79 7.38 -0.67
N SER A 168 -3.70 7.98 -0.20
CA SER A 168 -3.61 9.43 -0.04
C SER A 168 -2.88 10.09 -1.22
N ALA A 169 -3.00 11.41 -1.30
CA ALA A 169 -2.26 12.24 -2.27
C ALA A 169 -0.79 12.46 -1.87
N GLU A 170 -0.31 11.86 -0.79
CA GLU A 170 1.04 12.05 -0.27
C GLU A 170 1.78 10.73 -0.12
N PRO A 171 3.09 10.67 -0.44
CA PRO A 171 3.94 9.54 -0.13
C PRO A 171 4.01 9.26 1.36
N PHE A 172 4.38 8.04 1.74
CA PHE A 172 4.78 7.72 3.11
C PHE A 172 6.16 8.30 3.38
N ALA A 173 6.40 8.73 4.63
CA ALA A 173 7.69 9.20 5.13
C ALA A 173 7.93 8.60 6.53
N GLY A 174 9.17 8.31 6.86
CA GLY A 174 9.54 7.63 8.12
C GLY A 174 9.13 8.39 9.37
N GLU A 175 9.32 9.71 9.38
CA GLU A 175 9.07 10.58 10.55
C GLU A 175 7.66 10.42 11.16
N ARG A 176 6.64 10.09 10.36
CA ARG A 176 5.25 9.94 10.81
C ARG A 176 4.65 8.58 10.49
N LEU A 177 5.48 7.61 10.11
CA LEU A 177 4.99 6.35 9.57
C LEU A 177 4.09 5.60 10.53
N ASP A 178 4.51 5.45 11.78
CA ASP A 178 3.76 4.71 12.81
C ASP A 178 2.35 5.28 13.04
N ALA A 179 2.26 6.59 13.25
CA ALA A 179 0.97 7.27 13.43
C ALA A 179 0.10 7.16 12.17
N ARG A 180 0.71 7.23 10.99
CA ARG A 180 -0.02 7.15 9.71
C ARG A 180 -0.55 5.76 9.44
N LEU A 181 0.18 4.71 9.77
CA LEU A 181 -0.31 3.32 9.66
C LEU A 181 -1.54 3.10 10.53
N ASP A 182 -1.51 3.58 11.77
CA ASP A 182 -2.65 3.51 12.68
C ASP A 182 -3.88 4.30 12.18
N GLU A 183 -3.65 5.49 11.63
CA GLU A 183 -4.72 6.31 11.06
C GLU A 183 -5.36 5.67 9.82
N LEU A 184 -4.56 5.06 8.96
CA LEU A 184 -5.06 4.32 7.79
C LEU A 184 -5.99 3.18 8.19
N ILE A 185 -5.62 2.38 9.19
CA ILE A 185 -6.46 1.28 9.68
C ILE A 185 -7.78 1.82 10.24
N ARG A 186 -7.72 2.86 11.09
CA ARG A 186 -8.92 3.48 11.66
C ARG A 186 -9.84 4.03 10.57
N THR A 187 -9.28 4.66 9.57
CA THR A 187 -10.04 5.22 8.44
C THR A 187 -10.64 4.10 7.61
N PHE A 188 -9.87 3.08 7.29
CA PHE A 188 -10.34 1.94 6.52
C PHE A 188 -11.48 1.19 7.21
N PHE A 189 -11.38 0.94 8.52
CA PHE A 189 -12.43 0.27 9.28
C PHE A 189 -13.69 1.10 9.50
N ARG A 190 -13.67 2.40 9.23
CA ARG A 190 -14.91 3.22 9.19
C ARG A 190 -15.74 2.99 7.93
N ASN A 191 -15.17 2.39 6.90
CA ASN A 191 -15.91 2.08 5.68
C ASN A 191 -16.67 0.76 5.86
N PRO A 192 -18.03 0.78 5.96
CA PRO A 192 -18.83 -0.41 6.25
C PRO A 192 -18.99 -1.33 5.05
N ALA A 193 -18.55 -0.92 3.85
CA ALA A 193 -18.70 -1.67 2.62
C ALA A 193 -17.44 -2.48 2.25
N LYS A 194 -16.26 -2.16 2.83
CA LYS A 194 -15.00 -2.88 2.53
C LYS A 194 -14.07 -3.08 3.73
N GLY A 195 -14.21 -2.26 4.78
CA GLY A 195 -13.33 -2.28 5.95
C GLY A 195 -13.86 -3.14 7.08
N LEU A 196 -14.93 -2.67 7.73
CA LEU A 196 -15.52 -3.36 8.87
C LEU A 196 -17.01 -3.03 9.01
N SER A 197 -17.85 -4.07 9.23
CA SER A 197 -19.27 -3.91 9.50
C SER A 197 -19.72 -4.81 10.66
N LEU A 198 -20.40 -4.25 11.66
CA LEU A 198 -20.99 -4.98 12.78
C LEU A 198 -22.50 -5.04 12.64
N ASN A 199 -23.05 -6.20 12.30
CA ASN A 199 -24.47 -6.47 12.33
C ASN A 199 -24.89 -7.02 13.70
N ARG A 200 -25.51 -6.17 14.51
CA ARG A 200 -25.95 -6.51 15.87
C ARG A 200 -27.16 -7.44 15.91
N GLN A 201 -27.94 -7.52 14.83
CA GLN A 201 -29.13 -8.40 14.77
C GLN A 201 -28.73 -9.86 14.54
N THR A 202 -27.75 -10.09 13.67
CA THR A 202 -27.22 -11.42 13.37
C THR A 202 -26.00 -11.77 14.21
N ASN A 203 -25.50 -10.84 15.02
CA ASN A 203 -24.26 -10.92 15.77
C ASN A 203 -23.07 -11.33 14.90
N THR A 204 -22.92 -10.65 13.77
CA THR A 204 -21.86 -10.91 12.79
C THR A 204 -20.96 -9.67 12.67
N LEU A 205 -19.66 -9.88 12.79
CA LEU A 205 -18.62 -8.91 12.49
C LEU A 205 -18.00 -9.29 11.15
N THR A 206 -18.30 -8.50 10.10
CA THR A 206 -17.71 -8.68 8.78
C THR A 206 -16.47 -7.81 8.65
N LEU A 207 -15.36 -8.40 8.30
CA LEU A 207 -14.03 -7.77 8.19
C LEU A 207 -13.57 -7.71 6.72
N ALA A 208 -12.59 -6.85 6.46
CA ALA A 208 -11.95 -6.77 5.16
C ALA A 208 -11.35 -8.12 4.74
N TRP A 209 -11.53 -8.49 3.47
CA TRP A 209 -10.95 -9.71 2.88
C TRP A 209 -9.43 -9.85 3.11
N ILE A 210 -8.68 -8.75 3.14
CA ILE A 210 -7.24 -8.77 3.35
C ILE A 210 -6.84 -9.40 4.70
N LEU A 211 -7.71 -9.31 5.72
CA LEU A 211 -7.50 -9.92 7.02
C LEU A 211 -7.68 -11.45 7.00
N GLU A 212 -8.51 -11.97 6.09
CA GLU A 212 -8.65 -13.41 5.83
C GLU A 212 -7.48 -13.92 4.99
N LYS A 213 -7.14 -13.19 3.92
CA LYS A 213 -6.05 -13.56 3.01
C LYS A 213 -4.70 -13.69 3.73
N ASP A 214 -4.44 -12.80 4.67
CA ASP A 214 -3.16 -12.70 5.37
C ASP A 214 -3.31 -13.02 6.88
N ASP A 215 -4.22 -13.95 7.24
CA ASP A 215 -4.57 -14.33 8.63
C ASP A 215 -3.36 -14.82 9.45
N TYR A 216 -2.38 -15.43 8.79
CA TYR A 216 -1.13 -15.88 9.40
C TYR A 216 -0.34 -14.74 10.10
N LEU A 217 -0.54 -13.47 9.69
CA LEU A 217 0.10 -12.32 10.33
C LEU A 217 -0.44 -12.03 11.74
N PHE A 218 -1.55 -12.64 12.09
CA PHE A 218 -2.25 -12.37 13.36
C PHE A 218 -2.24 -13.54 14.31
N GLU A 219 -1.54 -14.63 14.01
CA GLU A 219 -1.49 -15.85 14.84
C GLU A 219 -0.94 -15.59 16.26
N GLU A 220 -0.02 -14.63 16.40
CA GLU A 220 0.57 -14.27 17.69
C GLU A 220 -0.30 -13.31 18.54
N TYR A 221 -1.36 -12.72 17.94
CA TYR A 221 -2.26 -11.86 18.69
C TYR A 221 -3.23 -12.66 19.56
N PRO A 222 -3.48 -12.25 20.81
CA PRO A 222 -4.58 -12.81 21.58
C PRO A 222 -5.89 -12.71 20.81
N ASP A 223 -6.60 -13.81 20.62
CA ASP A 223 -7.80 -13.91 19.76
C ASP A 223 -7.53 -13.71 18.24
N GLY A 224 -6.29 -13.86 17.76
CA GLY A 224 -5.94 -13.80 16.35
C GLY A 224 -6.31 -12.47 15.69
N VAL A 225 -6.93 -12.51 14.51
CA VAL A 225 -7.40 -11.33 13.76
C VAL A 225 -8.23 -10.38 14.62
N LEU A 226 -9.11 -10.92 15.48
CA LEU A 226 -9.96 -10.10 16.35
C LEU A 226 -9.12 -9.32 17.37
N GLY A 227 -8.06 -9.93 17.91
CA GLY A 227 -7.12 -9.25 18.81
C GLY A 227 -6.42 -8.08 18.17
N PHE A 228 -6.02 -8.21 16.92
CA PHE A 228 -5.46 -7.12 16.12
C PHE A 228 -6.49 -6.01 15.86
N VAL A 229 -7.73 -6.36 15.51
CA VAL A 229 -8.79 -5.41 15.15
C VAL A 229 -9.32 -4.60 16.34
N LYS A 230 -9.42 -5.22 17.53
CA LYS A 230 -10.02 -4.62 18.75
C LYS A 230 -9.54 -3.19 19.08
N PRO A 231 -8.25 -2.81 19.01
CA PRO A 231 -7.78 -1.45 19.31
C PRO A 231 -8.33 -0.38 18.35
N TYR A 232 -8.73 -0.77 17.14
CA TYR A 232 -9.21 0.12 16.08
C TYR A 232 -10.73 0.26 16.04
N LEU A 233 -11.47 -0.55 16.82
CA LEU A 233 -12.93 -0.45 16.95
C LEU A 233 -13.34 0.83 17.68
N ASP A 234 -14.51 1.37 17.34
CA ASP A 234 -15.12 2.41 18.15
C ASP A 234 -15.58 1.88 19.53
N ALA A 235 -15.85 2.80 20.45
CA ALA A 235 -16.24 2.43 21.82
C ALA A 235 -17.52 1.58 21.87
N GLY A 236 -18.49 1.85 20.99
CA GLY A 236 -19.75 1.12 20.93
C GLY A 236 -19.60 -0.29 20.35
N GLN A 237 -18.71 -0.47 19.38
CA GLN A 237 -18.35 -1.78 18.82
C GLN A 237 -17.62 -2.63 19.85
N ARG A 238 -16.64 -2.07 20.55
CA ARG A 238 -15.90 -2.77 21.62
C ARG A 238 -16.82 -3.24 22.73
N ALA A 239 -17.61 -2.33 23.30
CA ALA A 239 -18.56 -2.65 24.37
C ALA A 239 -19.58 -3.73 23.95
N TRP A 240 -20.01 -3.72 22.69
CA TRP A 240 -20.88 -4.76 22.17
C TRP A 240 -20.18 -6.12 22.15
N LEU A 241 -18.98 -6.20 21.59
CA LEU A 241 -18.23 -7.44 21.41
C LEU A 241 -17.76 -8.05 22.73
N GLU A 242 -17.59 -7.26 23.81
CA GLU A 242 -17.29 -7.77 25.16
C GLU A 242 -18.41 -8.65 25.73
N THR A 243 -19.65 -8.38 25.36
CA THR A 243 -20.84 -9.06 25.88
C THR A 243 -21.52 -9.98 24.87
N HIS A 244 -21.21 -9.84 23.60
CA HIS A 244 -21.81 -10.60 22.51
C HIS A 244 -20.69 -11.17 21.60
N PRO A 245 -20.20 -12.39 21.85
CA PRO A 245 -19.23 -13.02 20.96
C PRO A 245 -19.78 -13.08 19.53
N ALA A 246 -19.18 -12.31 18.62
CA ALA A 246 -19.65 -12.22 17.26
C ALA A 246 -19.07 -13.35 16.39
N ARG A 247 -19.87 -13.82 15.43
CA ARG A 247 -19.36 -14.65 14.34
C ARG A 247 -18.52 -13.74 13.42
N LEU A 248 -17.32 -14.14 13.09
CA LEU A 248 -16.52 -13.49 12.08
C LEU A 248 -17.00 -13.90 10.68
N ASP A 249 -16.99 -12.93 9.78
CA ASP A 249 -17.26 -13.08 8.36
C ASP A 249 -16.34 -12.13 7.60
N TYR A 250 -16.20 -12.28 6.28
CA TYR A 250 -15.32 -11.46 5.48
C TYR A 250 -16.04 -10.93 4.25
N PHE A 251 -15.71 -9.70 3.84
CA PHE A 251 -16.20 -9.15 2.58
C PHE A 251 -15.60 -9.89 1.39
N ASP A 252 -16.38 -10.06 0.32
CA ASP A 252 -15.82 -10.43 -0.97
C ASP A 252 -14.89 -9.33 -1.50
N HIS A 253 -13.79 -9.70 -2.17
CA HIS A 253 -12.87 -8.73 -2.74
C HIS A 253 -13.32 -8.26 -4.11
N ASP A 254 -13.71 -6.98 -4.21
CA ASP A 254 -14.00 -6.33 -5.50
C ASP A 254 -12.69 -5.90 -6.18
N TRP A 255 -12.32 -6.62 -7.22
CA TRP A 255 -11.13 -6.39 -8.03
C TRP A 255 -11.29 -5.29 -9.08
N THR A 256 -12.45 -4.62 -9.17
CA THR A 256 -12.65 -3.48 -10.05
C THR A 256 -11.59 -2.42 -9.76
N LEU A 257 -10.99 -1.89 -10.83
CA LEU A 257 -9.95 -0.87 -10.71
C LEU A 257 -10.49 0.37 -10.00
N ASN A 258 -9.74 0.92 -9.06
CA ASN A 258 -10.05 2.19 -8.40
C ASN A 258 -9.82 3.39 -9.34
N ASP A 259 -10.44 3.35 -10.50
CA ASP A 259 -10.35 4.34 -11.56
C ASP A 259 -11.51 5.35 -11.47
N LEU A 260 -11.19 6.62 -11.65
CA LEU A 260 -12.20 7.67 -11.76
C LEU A 260 -13.23 7.38 -12.88
N ALA A 261 -12.83 6.68 -13.93
CA ALA A 261 -13.71 6.29 -15.02
C ALA A 261 -14.76 5.23 -14.63
N GLN A 262 -14.54 4.51 -13.51
CA GLN A 262 -15.44 3.49 -12.99
C GLN A 262 -16.47 4.05 -11.98
N ALA A 263 -16.45 5.36 -11.68
CA ALA A 263 -17.36 5.96 -10.71
C ALA A 263 -18.84 5.80 -11.11
N ASP A 264 -19.68 5.41 -10.14
CA ASP A 264 -21.12 5.23 -10.35
C ASP A 264 -21.78 6.52 -10.87
N GLY A 265 -22.60 6.40 -11.91
CA GLY A 265 -23.34 7.53 -12.49
C GLY A 265 -22.55 8.41 -13.47
N ARG A 266 -21.39 7.96 -13.93
CA ARG A 266 -20.63 8.58 -15.02
C ARG A 266 -20.91 7.95 -16.38
#